data_9829a16e9b6c2c3ba394b656317aac39
#
_entry.id   9829a16e9b6c2c3ba394b656317aac39
#
_cell.length_a   1.000
_cell.length_b   1.000
_cell.length_c   1.000
_cell.angle_alpha   90.00
_cell.angle_beta   90.00
_cell.angle_gamma   90.00
#
_symmetry.space_group_name_H-M   'P 1'
#
loop_
_entity.id
_entity.type
_entity.pdbx_description
1 polymer ?
#
loop_
_entity_poly.entity_id
_entity_poly.type
_entity_poly.pdbx_seq_one_letter_code
_entity_poly.pdbx_strand_id
1 'polypeptide(L)'
;MYTDLLKQLKVVLYIVLFLGIIGILGFQTSSLVALLGSAGLAVGMSLQGSLSNFAGGLLLLTFKPFKKGDYISANGVEGEVVAVSMLYTKLKTLDSKGVSLPNGKLANTEIVNWDSEPIRRVEVEFVVPYEYNLKHLKDLMYEAMIQNEYILKDQPIDTVIKNLDAYGIRIRNTAYCDPKKYWSAYFRMNDLIDQQIVNNNIEL
;
A
#
# COMPACT_ATOMS: atom_id res chain seq x y z
N MET A 1 -16.20 20.01 24.42
CA MET A 1 -15.63 19.95 23.06
C MET A 1 -16.57 20.52 21.98
N TYR A 2 -17.80 19.98 21.75
CA TYR A 2 -18.75 20.55 20.77
C TYR A 2 -19.18 22.00 21.08
N THR A 3 -19.45 22.30 22.35
CA THR A 3 -19.84 23.62 22.82
C THR A 3 -18.73 24.68 22.63
N ASP A 4 -17.49 24.29 22.75
CA ASP A 4 -16.35 25.20 22.60
C ASP A 4 -16.08 25.51 21.12
N LEU A 5 -16.22 24.53 20.23
CA LEU A 5 -16.14 24.74 18.78
C LEU A 5 -17.22 25.70 18.28
N LEU A 6 -18.47 25.52 18.75
CA LEU A 6 -19.59 26.41 18.42
C LEU A 6 -19.36 27.83 18.94
N LYS A 7 -18.76 27.99 20.12
CA LYS A 7 -18.41 29.33 20.65
C LYS A 7 -17.36 30.01 19.78
N GLN A 8 -16.32 29.31 19.38
CA GLN A 8 -15.28 29.86 18.50
C GLN A 8 -15.84 30.26 17.13
N LEU A 9 -16.70 29.45 16.53
CA LEU A 9 -17.36 29.75 15.27
C LEU A 9 -18.24 31.00 15.38
N LYS A 10 -19.00 31.16 16.49
CA LYS A 10 -19.79 32.34 16.76
C LYS A 10 -18.94 33.61 16.87
N VAL A 11 -17.79 33.53 17.53
CA VAL A 11 -16.86 34.69 17.65
C VAL A 11 -16.39 35.12 16.28
N VAL A 12 -15.96 34.20 15.42
CA VAL A 12 -15.54 34.52 14.04
C VAL A 12 -16.70 35.16 13.25
N LEU A 13 -17.90 34.60 13.35
CA LEU A 13 -19.10 35.12 12.68
C LEU A 13 -19.42 36.54 13.13
N TYR A 14 -19.35 36.83 14.44
CA TYR A 14 -19.59 38.18 14.99
C TYR A 14 -18.53 39.18 14.53
N ILE A 15 -17.26 38.79 14.41
CA ILE A 15 -16.20 39.65 13.88
C ILE A 15 -16.50 40.02 12.43
N VAL A 16 -16.87 39.04 11.59
CA VAL A 16 -17.21 39.30 10.17
C VAL A 16 -18.45 40.18 10.05
N LEU A 17 -19.50 39.92 10.83
CA LEU A 17 -20.72 40.72 10.85
C LEU A 17 -20.44 42.15 11.30
N PHE A 18 -19.65 42.35 12.36
CA PHE A 18 -19.27 43.66 12.87
C PHE A 18 -18.52 44.50 11.84
N LEU A 19 -17.56 43.89 11.14
CA LEU A 19 -16.82 44.57 10.06
C LEU A 19 -17.75 44.95 8.89
N GLY A 20 -18.70 44.07 8.55
CA GLY A 20 -19.68 44.36 7.51
C GLY A 20 -20.55 45.56 7.87
N ILE A 21 -21.06 45.63 9.12
CA ILE A 21 -21.87 46.75 9.60
C ILE A 21 -21.08 48.06 9.58
N ILE A 22 -19.85 48.07 10.10
CA ILE A 22 -18.99 49.27 10.12
C ILE A 22 -18.69 49.75 8.70
N GLY A 23 -18.47 48.84 7.75
CA GLY A 23 -18.25 49.16 6.33
C GLY A 23 -19.47 49.84 5.70
N ILE A 24 -20.70 49.38 6.02
CA ILE A 24 -21.96 50.02 5.56
C ILE A 24 -22.14 51.42 6.15
N LEU A 25 -21.67 51.64 7.37
CA LEU A 25 -21.71 52.94 8.03
C LEU A 25 -20.67 53.93 7.48
N GLY A 26 -19.87 53.56 6.46
CA GLY A 26 -18.91 54.45 5.79
C GLY A 26 -17.54 54.52 6.47
N PHE A 27 -17.24 53.71 7.48
CA PHE A 27 -15.92 53.66 8.08
C PHE A 27 -14.92 52.91 7.21
N GLN A 28 -13.68 53.35 7.18
CA GLN A 28 -12.61 52.71 6.43
C GLN A 28 -12.15 51.44 7.14
N THR A 29 -12.61 50.27 6.68
CA THR A 29 -12.33 48.96 7.27
C THR A 29 -11.17 48.26 6.61
N SER A 30 -10.57 48.81 5.54
CA SER A 30 -9.53 48.17 4.71
C SER A 30 -8.34 47.61 5.51
N SER A 31 -7.85 48.41 6.47
CA SER A 31 -6.70 47.97 7.31
C SER A 31 -7.04 46.81 8.25
N LEU A 32 -8.28 46.80 8.79
CA LEU A 32 -8.75 45.73 9.66
C LEU A 32 -8.98 44.44 8.84
N VAL A 33 -9.54 44.54 7.65
CA VAL A 33 -9.71 43.40 6.73
C VAL A 33 -8.35 42.85 6.30
N ALA A 34 -7.38 43.72 5.98
CA ALA A 34 -6.02 43.30 5.63
C ALA A 34 -5.34 42.57 6.81
N LEU A 35 -5.48 43.07 8.04
CA LEU A 35 -4.94 42.46 9.25
C LEU A 35 -5.56 41.08 9.50
N LEU A 36 -6.89 40.97 9.42
CA LEU A 36 -7.59 39.70 9.60
C LEU A 36 -7.28 38.69 8.47
N GLY A 37 -7.14 39.19 7.23
CA GLY A 37 -6.72 38.39 6.10
C GLY A 37 -5.33 37.78 6.29
N SER A 38 -4.37 38.57 6.75
CA SER A 38 -3.01 38.09 7.04
C SER A 38 -2.98 37.10 8.20
N ALA A 39 -3.75 37.34 9.28
CA ALA A 39 -3.89 36.42 10.39
C ALA A 39 -4.56 35.11 9.95
N GLY A 40 -5.61 35.19 9.13
CA GLY A 40 -6.28 34.01 8.54
C GLY A 40 -5.37 33.19 7.66
N LEU A 41 -4.51 33.84 6.84
CA LEU A 41 -3.52 33.19 6.03
C LEU A 41 -2.50 32.43 6.92
N ALA A 42 -1.99 33.07 7.98
CA ALA A 42 -1.05 32.44 8.91
C ALA A 42 -1.65 31.19 9.59
N VAL A 43 -2.91 31.28 10.03
CA VAL A 43 -3.65 30.12 10.60
C VAL A 43 -3.87 29.04 9.55
N GLY A 44 -4.28 29.40 8.33
CA GLY A 44 -4.47 28.48 7.22
C GLY A 44 -3.19 27.71 6.87
N MET A 45 -2.06 28.41 6.80
CA MET A 45 -0.74 27.80 6.57
C MET A 45 -0.35 26.84 7.73
N SER A 46 -0.64 27.22 8.98
CA SER A 46 -0.36 26.36 10.14
C SER A 46 -1.20 25.08 10.14
N LEU A 47 -2.43 25.12 9.62
CA LEU A 47 -3.35 23.98 9.55
C LEU A 47 -3.26 23.21 8.23
N GLN A 48 -2.45 23.67 7.26
CA GLN A 48 -2.36 23.08 5.92
C GLN A 48 -2.13 21.57 5.94
N GLY A 49 -1.24 21.08 6.79
CA GLY A 49 -0.94 19.66 6.90
C GLY A 49 -2.14 18.83 7.42
N SER A 50 -2.85 19.34 8.41
CA SER A 50 -4.05 18.68 8.95
C SER A 50 -5.19 18.65 7.94
N LEU A 51 -5.40 19.76 7.22
CA LEU A 51 -6.43 19.85 6.18
C LEU A 51 -6.11 18.95 5.00
N SER A 52 -4.84 18.86 4.59
CA SER A 52 -4.37 17.91 3.56
C SER A 52 -4.64 16.46 3.97
N ASN A 53 -4.37 16.10 5.22
CA ASN A 53 -4.64 14.75 5.73
C ASN A 53 -6.13 14.43 5.79
N PHE A 54 -6.95 15.41 6.17
CA PHE A 54 -8.40 15.26 6.19
C PHE A 54 -8.94 15.04 4.76
N ALA A 55 -8.53 15.88 3.80
CA ALA A 55 -8.92 15.74 2.40
C ALA A 55 -8.45 14.41 1.82
N GLY A 56 -7.20 13.99 2.09
CA GLY A 56 -6.68 12.69 1.71
C GLY A 56 -7.49 11.54 2.29
N GLY A 57 -7.87 11.63 3.57
CA GLY A 57 -8.72 10.63 4.21
C GLY A 57 -10.11 10.51 3.55
N LEU A 58 -10.71 11.63 3.20
CA LEU A 58 -11.98 11.64 2.46
C LEU A 58 -11.86 10.98 1.09
N LEU A 59 -10.77 11.27 0.35
CA LEU A 59 -10.49 10.64 -0.95
C LEU A 59 -10.32 9.12 -0.81
N LEU A 60 -9.51 8.67 0.15
CA LEU A 60 -9.27 7.24 0.38
C LEU A 60 -10.56 6.49 0.78
N LEU A 61 -11.40 7.09 1.61
CA LEU A 61 -12.68 6.51 2.03
C LEU A 61 -13.73 6.50 0.91
N THR A 62 -13.65 7.45 -0.04
CA THR A 62 -14.58 7.55 -1.17
C THR A 62 -14.20 6.62 -2.31
N PHE A 63 -12.95 6.70 -2.77
CA PHE A 63 -12.46 5.92 -3.91
C PHE A 63 -12.02 4.49 -3.54
N LYS A 64 -11.66 4.26 -2.28
CA LYS A 64 -11.31 2.95 -1.71
C LYS A 64 -10.28 2.17 -2.56
N PRO A 65 -9.11 2.73 -2.84
CA PRO A 65 -8.05 2.01 -3.57
C PRO A 65 -7.59 0.75 -2.82
N PHE A 66 -7.88 0.68 -1.53
CA PHE A 66 -7.70 -0.49 -0.66
C PHE A 66 -8.76 -0.51 0.43
N LYS A 67 -8.92 -1.63 1.11
CA LYS A 67 -9.87 -1.86 2.21
C LYS A 67 -9.12 -2.31 3.46
N LYS A 68 -9.80 -2.30 4.60
CA LYS A 68 -9.30 -2.96 5.82
C LYS A 68 -9.07 -4.44 5.55
N GLY A 69 -7.90 -4.95 5.91
CA GLY A 69 -7.45 -6.33 5.70
C GLY A 69 -6.67 -6.54 4.40
N ASP A 70 -6.60 -5.56 3.51
CA ASP A 70 -5.74 -5.64 2.32
C ASP A 70 -4.28 -5.43 2.72
N TYR A 71 -3.37 -6.14 2.06
CA TYR A 71 -1.93 -5.94 2.17
C TYR A 71 -1.47 -4.94 1.11
N ILE A 72 -0.92 -3.81 1.55
CA ILE A 72 -0.50 -2.72 0.66
C ILE A 72 0.96 -2.33 0.87
N SER A 73 1.56 -1.77 -0.19
CA SER A 73 2.84 -1.08 -0.13
C SER A 73 2.67 0.37 -0.55
N ALA A 74 3.13 1.31 0.27
CA ALA A 74 3.09 2.74 -0.01
C ALA A 74 4.16 3.49 0.79
N ASN A 75 4.80 4.50 0.20
CA ASN A 75 5.84 5.31 0.85
C ASN A 75 7.00 4.50 1.46
N GLY A 76 7.38 3.37 0.85
CA GLY A 76 8.45 2.50 1.35
C GLY A 76 8.07 1.66 2.57
N VAL A 77 6.79 1.57 2.91
CA VAL A 77 6.27 0.74 3.98
C VAL A 77 5.27 -0.26 3.40
N GLU A 78 5.32 -1.50 3.89
CA GLU A 78 4.40 -2.56 3.53
C GLU A 78 3.67 -3.09 4.76
N GLY A 79 2.40 -3.45 4.61
CA GLY A 79 1.63 -4.04 5.69
C GLY A 79 0.16 -4.19 5.40
N GLU A 80 -0.51 -4.90 6.30
CA GLU A 80 -1.96 -5.07 6.29
C GLU A 80 -2.65 -3.80 6.81
N VAL A 81 -3.68 -3.34 6.12
CA VAL A 81 -4.50 -2.20 6.51
C VAL A 81 -5.36 -2.55 7.72
N VAL A 82 -5.02 -2.03 8.87
CA VAL A 82 -5.79 -2.23 10.11
C VAL A 82 -7.01 -1.32 10.19
N ALA A 83 -6.81 -0.03 9.85
CA ALA A 83 -7.87 0.96 9.87
C ALA A 83 -7.53 2.18 9.00
N VAL A 84 -8.54 2.78 8.39
CA VAL A 84 -8.49 4.10 7.75
C VAL A 84 -9.27 5.06 8.63
N SER A 85 -8.59 6.03 9.23
CA SER A 85 -9.19 7.10 10.05
C SER A 85 -9.23 8.40 9.26
N MET A 86 -9.81 9.47 9.80
CA MET A 86 -9.93 10.74 9.08
C MET A 86 -8.59 11.36 8.65
N LEU A 87 -7.52 11.21 9.45
CA LEU A 87 -6.22 11.86 9.20
C LEU A 87 -5.11 10.85 8.87
N TYR A 88 -5.23 9.60 9.32
CA TYR A 88 -4.19 8.58 9.22
C TYR A 88 -4.77 7.22 8.83
N THR A 89 -4.02 6.49 8.01
CA THR A 89 -4.22 5.07 7.76
C THR A 89 -3.22 4.27 8.59
N LYS A 90 -3.69 3.24 9.30
CA LYS A 90 -2.86 2.37 10.14
C LYS A 90 -2.59 1.07 9.41
N LEU A 91 -1.30 0.71 9.30
CA LEU A 91 -0.83 -0.57 8.78
C LEU A 91 -0.22 -1.40 9.90
N LYS A 92 -0.28 -2.72 9.74
CA LYS A 92 0.48 -3.70 10.53
C LYS A 92 1.45 -4.41 9.60
N THR A 93 2.74 -4.30 9.87
CA THR A 93 3.79 -4.97 9.10
C THR A 93 3.86 -6.47 9.42
N LEU A 94 4.57 -7.25 8.59
CA LEU A 94 4.74 -8.70 8.82
C LEU A 94 5.44 -9.00 10.15
N ASP A 95 6.37 -8.15 10.59
CA ASP A 95 7.05 -8.24 11.89
C ASP A 95 6.23 -7.62 13.03
N SER A 96 4.90 -7.44 12.82
CA SER A 96 3.91 -6.99 13.80
C SER A 96 4.10 -5.56 14.33
N LYS A 97 4.79 -4.70 13.61
CA LYS A 97 4.86 -3.26 13.92
C LYS A 97 3.63 -2.52 13.43
N GLY A 98 3.15 -1.56 14.23
CA GLY A 98 2.09 -0.64 13.82
C GLY A 98 2.68 0.62 13.18
N VAL A 99 2.29 0.91 11.93
CA VAL A 99 2.69 2.12 11.22
C VAL A 99 1.48 2.99 10.95
N SER A 100 1.61 4.31 11.21
CA SER A 100 0.57 5.29 10.91
C SER A 100 1.02 6.19 9.77
N LEU A 101 0.36 6.09 8.63
CA LEU A 101 0.64 6.90 7.44
C LEU A 101 -0.33 8.08 7.37
N PRO A 102 0.16 9.33 7.22
CA PRO A 102 -0.70 10.49 6.99
C PRO A 102 -1.47 10.35 5.68
N ASN A 103 -2.80 10.50 5.74
CA ASN A 103 -3.67 10.27 4.58
C ASN A 103 -3.39 11.23 3.42
N GLY A 104 -3.02 12.49 3.69
CA GLY A 104 -2.68 13.45 2.66
C GLY A 104 -1.46 13.03 1.83
N LYS A 105 -0.47 12.41 2.49
CA LYS A 105 0.68 11.85 1.79
C LYS A 105 0.30 10.57 1.05
N LEU A 106 -0.47 9.70 1.68
CA LEU A 106 -0.88 8.41 1.12
C LEU A 106 -1.77 8.57 -0.12
N ALA A 107 -2.71 9.52 -0.11
CA ALA A 107 -3.60 9.79 -1.24
C ALA A 107 -2.90 10.37 -2.49
N ASN A 108 -1.68 10.93 -2.31
CA ASN A 108 -0.88 11.54 -3.37
C ASN A 108 0.36 10.71 -3.74
N THR A 109 0.42 9.43 -3.37
CA THR A 109 1.53 8.53 -3.68
C THR A 109 1.03 7.30 -4.42
N GLU A 110 1.97 6.58 -5.02
CA GLU A 110 1.71 5.26 -5.58
C GLU A 110 1.35 4.27 -4.46
N ILE A 111 0.28 3.53 -4.66
CA ILE A 111 -0.18 2.49 -3.75
C ILE A 111 -0.23 1.18 -4.52
N VAL A 112 0.58 0.22 -4.11
CA VAL A 112 0.50 -1.16 -4.60
C VAL A 112 -0.41 -1.93 -3.65
N ASN A 113 -1.57 -2.38 -4.14
CA ASN A 113 -2.48 -3.23 -3.38
C ASN A 113 -2.33 -4.67 -3.88
N TRP A 114 -1.78 -5.53 -3.03
CA TRP A 114 -1.49 -6.93 -3.37
C TRP A 114 -2.73 -7.83 -3.34
N ASP A 115 -3.83 -7.35 -2.74
CA ASP A 115 -5.09 -8.07 -2.58
C ASP A 115 -6.21 -7.51 -3.49
N SER A 116 -5.88 -6.57 -4.40
CA SER A 116 -6.86 -5.98 -5.33
C SER A 116 -7.38 -6.97 -6.35
N GLU A 117 -6.52 -7.90 -6.78
CA GLU A 117 -6.86 -8.92 -7.77
C GLU A 117 -7.23 -10.25 -7.10
N PRO A 118 -8.10 -11.07 -7.74
CA PRO A 118 -8.57 -12.32 -7.16
C PRO A 118 -7.47 -13.40 -7.06
N ILE A 119 -6.41 -13.27 -7.85
CA ILE A 119 -5.29 -14.20 -7.87
C ILE A 119 -3.97 -13.43 -7.83
N ARG A 120 -2.95 -14.02 -7.18
CA ARG A 120 -1.59 -13.47 -7.12
C ARG A 120 -0.59 -14.48 -7.64
N ARG A 121 0.37 -14.00 -8.45
CA ARG A 121 1.45 -14.83 -8.97
C ARG A 121 2.53 -15.04 -7.90
N VAL A 122 2.91 -16.30 -7.70
CA VAL A 122 4.04 -16.72 -6.86
C VAL A 122 5.20 -17.05 -7.78
N GLU A 123 6.37 -16.54 -7.48
CA GLU A 123 7.59 -16.80 -8.23
C GLU A 123 8.70 -17.30 -7.30
N VAL A 124 9.40 -18.35 -7.72
CA VAL A 124 10.62 -18.85 -7.08
C VAL A 124 11.70 -18.99 -8.13
N GLU A 125 12.87 -18.42 -7.86
CA GLU A 125 13.99 -18.40 -8.80
C GLU A 125 15.22 -19.05 -8.16
N PHE A 126 15.95 -19.83 -8.99
CA PHE A 126 17.25 -20.38 -8.62
C PHE A 126 18.11 -20.53 -9.88
N VAL A 127 19.40 -20.81 -9.71
CA VAL A 127 20.35 -20.98 -10.81
C VAL A 127 20.78 -22.44 -10.86
N VAL A 128 20.81 -23.03 -12.06
CA VAL A 128 21.30 -24.40 -12.29
C VAL A 128 22.49 -24.37 -13.24
N PRO A 129 23.45 -25.32 -13.13
CA PRO A 129 24.56 -25.43 -14.08
C PRO A 129 24.09 -25.63 -15.53
N TYR A 130 24.94 -25.22 -16.49
CA TYR A 130 24.64 -25.33 -17.93
C TYR A 130 24.48 -26.76 -18.41
N GLU A 131 25.15 -27.69 -17.75
CA GLU A 131 25.16 -29.13 -18.10
C GLU A 131 23.85 -29.85 -17.78
N TYR A 132 22.96 -29.18 -16.99
CA TYR A 132 21.75 -29.83 -16.52
C TYR A 132 20.68 -29.97 -17.61
N ASN A 133 19.99 -31.11 -17.66
CA ASN A 133 18.90 -31.35 -18.60
C ASN A 133 17.65 -30.49 -18.25
N LEU A 134 17.48 -29.37 -18.95
CA LEU A 134 16.40 -28.44 -18.70
C LEU A 134 14.98 -29.01 -18.90
N LYS A 135 14.82 -30.02 -19.78
CA LYS A 135 13.53 -30.66 -19.97
C LYS A 135 13.13 -31.44 -18.74
N HIS A 136 14.07 -32.26 -18.24
CA HIS A 136 13.84 -33.01 -17.01
C HIS A 136 13.61 -32.11 -15.81
N LEU A 137 14.37 -31.01 -15.72
CA LEU A 137 14.19 -30.03 -14.65
C LEU A 137 12.79 -29.41 -14.68
N LYS A 138 12.28 -29.05 -15.85
CA LYS A 138 10.91 -28.49 -15.97
C LYS A 138 9.83 -29.44 -15.49
N ASP A 139 9.98 -30.72 -15.82
CA ASP A 139 9.04 -31.76 -15.37
C ASP A 139 9.06 -31.91 -13.84
N LEU A 140 10.26 -31.95 -13.23
CA LEU A 140 10.41 -32.00 -11.76
C LEU A 140 9.82 -30.75 -11.07
N MET A 141 10.06 -29.57 -11.61
CA MET A 141 9.52 -28.32 -11.04
C MET A 141 8.00 -28.25 -11.15
N TYR A 142 7.44 -28.70 -12.26
CA TYR A 142 5.99 -28.80 -12.42
C TYR A 142 5.37 -29.76 -11.39
N GLU A 143 5.97 -30.95 -11.18
CA GLU A 143 5.54 -31.91 -10.16
C GLU A 143 5.60 -31.33 -8.76
N ALA A 144 6.67 -30.57 -8.43
CA ALA A 144 6.79 -29.88 -7.15
C ALA A 144 5.66 -28.85 -6.96
N MET A 145 5.44 -27.98 -7.97
CA MET A 145 4.46 -26.92 -7.87
C MET A 145 3.02 -27.46 -7.75
N ILE A 146 2.68 -28.54 -8.45
CA ILE A 146 1.32 -29.12 -8.42
C ILE A 146 1.00 -29.80 -7.09
N GLN A 147 2.02 -30.20 -6.30
CA GLN A 147 1.87 -30.75 -4.95
C GLN A 147 1.57 -29.69 -3.91
N ASN A 148 1.76 -28.40 -4.24
CA ASN A 148 1.48 -27.32 -3.32
C ASN A 148 -0.04 -27.09 -3.22
N GLU A 149 -0.61 -27.27 -2.04
CA GLU A 149 -2.03 -27.17 -1.75
C GLU A 149 -2.59 -25.75 -1.87
N TYR A 150 -1.72 -24.72 -1.87
CA TYR A 150 -2.10 -23.32 -1.97
C TYR A 150 -2.12 -22.81 -3.42
N ILE A 151 -1.61 -23.58 -4.38
CA ILE A 151 -1.57 -23.21 -5.79
C ILE A 151 -2.88 -23.54 -6.47
N LEU A 152 -3.37 -22.61 -7.29
CA LEU A 152 -4.56 -22.75 -8.13
C LEU A 152 -4.19 -23.58 -9.37
N LYS A 153 -4.65 -24.84 -9.41
CA LYS A 153 -4.29 -25.80 -10.47
C LYS A 153 -5.00 -25.54 -11.80
N ASP A 154 -6.00 -24.69 -11.79
CA ASP A 154 -6.74 -24.18 -12.98
C ASP A 154 -6.02 -23.00 -13.64
N GLN A 155 -4.96 -22.48 -13.02
CA GLN A 155 -4.13 -21.40 -13.52
C GLN A 155 -2.83 -21.95 -14.11
N PRO A 156 -2.16 -21.20 -15.03
CA PRO A 156 -0.89 -21.62 -15.61
C PRO A 156 0.18 -21.88 -14.54
N ILE A 157 0.89 -23.01 -14.69
CA ILE A 157 2.05 -23.38 -13.89
C ILE A 157 3.21 -23.55 -14.87
N ASP A 158 4.20 -22.69 -14.78
CA ASP A 158 5.28 -22.63 -15.75
C ASP A 158 6.67 -22.62 -15.11
N THR A 159 7.63 -23.27 -15.78
CA THR A 159 9.06 -23.17 -15.51
C THR A 159 9.77 -22.64 -16.75
N VAL A 160 10.33 -21.44 -16.64
CA VAL A 160 10.95 -20.74 -17.76
C VAL A 160 12.40 -20.35 -17.46
N ILE A 161 13.20 -20.23 -18.50
CA ILE A 161 14.53 -19.61 -18.40
C ILE A 161 14.31 -18.12 -18.31
N LYS A 162 14.74 -17.51 -17.19
CA LYS A 162 14.67 -16.05 -17.00
C LYS A 162 15.88 -15.36 -17.59
N ASN A 163 17.06 -15.91 -17.33
CA ASN A 163 18.34 -15.32 -17.76
C ASN A 163 19.42 -16.39 -17.85
N LEU A 164 20.48 -16.08 -18.61
CA LEU A 164 21.72 -16.86 -18.66
C LEU A 164 22.77 -16.07 -17.89
N ASP A 165 23.13 -16.55 -16.70
CA ASP A 165 24.09 -15.93 -15.82
C ASP A 165 25.50 -16.50 -16.05
N ALA A 166 26.54 -15.85 -15.51
CA ALA A 166 27.93 -16.28 -15.70
C ALA A 166 28.21 -17.70 -15.15
N TYR A 167 27.44 -18.14 -14.17
CA TYR A 167 27.63 -19.41 -13.46
C TYR A 167 26.57 -20.46 -13.76
N GLY A 168 25.57 -20.14 -14.59
CA GLY A 168 24.51 -21.08 -14.92
C GLY A 168 23.26 -20.41 -15.51
N ILE A 169 22.20 -21.19 -15.56
CA ILE A 169 20.91 -20.79 -16.13
C ILE A 169 19.96 -20.42 -14.98
N ARG A 170 19.48 -19.18 -14.96
CA ARG A 170 18.46 -18.75 -14.00
C ARG A 170 17.10 -19.22 -14.44
N ILE A 171 16.53 -20.07 -13.61
CA ILE A 171 15.19 -20.63 -13.80
C ILE A 171 14.21 -19.85 -12.94
N ARG A 172 13.04 -19.54 -13.53
CA ARG A 172 11.90 -18.99 -12.81
C ARG A 172 10.75 -19.98 -12.86
N ASN A 173 10.25 -20.31 -11.68
CA ASN A 173 9.05 -21.12 -11.49
C ASN A 173 7.91 -20.18 -11.13
N THR A 174 6.80 -20.25 -11.85
CA THR A 174 5.63 -19.40 -11.66
C THR A 174 4.39 -20.23 -11.47
N ALA A 175 3.59 -19.83 -10.50
CA ALA A 175 2.26 -20.38 -10.24
C ALA A 175 1.37 -19.30 -9.67
N TYR A 176 0.08 -19.57 -9.46
CA TYR A 176 -0.88 -18.59 -8.94
C TYR A 176 -1.54 -19.13 -7.67
N CYS A 177 -1.86 -18.23 -6.75
CA CYS A 177 -2.53 -18.55 -5.49
C CYS A 177 -3.54 -17.45 -5.10
N ASP A 178 -4.36 -17.73 -4.09
CA ASP A 178 -5.12 -16.70 -3.38
C ASP A 178 -4.13 -15.70 -2.74
N PRO A 179 -4.31 -14.37 -2.95
CA PRO A 179 -3.45 -13.33 -2.38
C PRO A 179 -3.21 -13.49 -0.88
N LYS A 180 -4.24 -13.83 -0.12
CA LYS A 180 -4.17 -14.03 1.34
C LYS A 180 -3.31 -15.23 1.76
N LYS A 181 -3.08 -16.17 0.85
CA LYS A 181 -2.25 -17.35 1.06
C LYS A 181 -0.86 -17.24 0.43
N TYR A 182 -0.50 -16.06 -0.08
CA TYR A 182 0.73 -15.85 -0.83
C TYR A 182 1.97 -16.37 -0.09
N TRP A 183 2.17 -15.97 1.16
CA TRP A 183 3.35 -16.39 1.93
C TRP A 183 3.37 -17.90 2.21
N SER A 184 2.21 -18.49 2.49
CA SER A 184 2.10 -19.94 2.66
C SER A 184 2.43 -20.67 1.36
N ALA A 185 1.90 -20.21 0.23
CA ALA A 185 2.18 -20.73 -1.09
C ALA A 185 3.66 -20.59 -1.45
N TYR A 186 4.26 -19.43 -1.18
CA TYR A 186 5.66 -19.12 -1.47
C TYR A 186 6.62 -20.02 -0.68
N PHE A 187 6.46 -20.12 0.64
CA PHE A 187 7.33 -20.96 1.47
C PHE A 187 7.15 -22.43 1.13
N ARG A 188 5.91 -22.90 0.95
CA ARG A 188 5.65 -24.27 0.55
C ARG A 188 6.23 -24.61 -0.83
N MET A 189 6.20 -23.67 -1.76
CA MET A 189 6.82 -23.83 -3.08
C MET A 189 8.33 -23.96 -2.99
N ASN A 190 8.99 -23.14 -2.14
CA ASN A 190 10.43 -23.27 -1.90
C ASN A 190 10.77 -24.65 -1.31
N ASP A 191 10.04 -25.11 -0.28
CA ASP A 191 10.28 -26.40 0.36
C ASP A 191 10.15 -27.58 -0.63
N LEU A 192 9.11 -27.55 -1.48
CA LEU A 192 8.87 -28.61 -2.45
C LEU A 192 9.92 -28.61 -3.58
N ILE A 193 10.35 -27.44 -4.03
CA ILE A 193 11.43 -27.30 -5.01
C ILE A 193 12.75 -27.80 -4.40
N ASP A 194 13.08 -27.40 -3.17
CA ASP A 194 14.28 -27.86 -2.48
C ASP A 194 14.30 -29.39 -2.34
N GLN A 195 13.17 -29.99 -1.95
CA GLN A 195 13.03 -31.45 -1.89
C GLN A 195 13.33 -32.12 -3.24
N GLN A 196 12.85 -31.56 -4.36
CA GLN A 196 13.15 -32.10 -5.68
C GLN A 196 14.63 -31.95 -6.05
N ILE A 197 15.25 -30.83 -5.70
CA ILE A 197 16.66 -30.54 -5.93
C ILE A 197 17.51 -31.55 -5.19
N VAL A 198 17.28 -31.76 -3.90
CA VAL A 198 18.01 -32.72 -3.06
C VAL A 198 17.81 -34.16 -3.52
N ASN A 199 16.56 -34.57 -3.76
CA ASN A 199 16.24 -35.96 -4.15
C ASN A 199 16.83 -36.33 -5.52
N ASN A 200 17.05 -35.42 -6.41
CA ASN A 200 17.60 -35.64 -7.75
C ASN A 200 19.06 -35.22 -7.87
N ASN A 201 19.76 -34.92 -6.75
CA ASN A 201 21.16 -34.50 -6.69
C ASN A 201 21.47 -33.38 -7.68
N ILE A 202 20.60 -32.36 -7.74
CA ILE A 202 20.80 -31.17 -8.57
C ILE A 202 21.77 -30.25 -7.83
N GLU A 203 22.94 -29.98 -8.40
CA GLU A 203 23.86 -28.95 -7.91
C GLU A 203 23.31 -27.56 -8.26
N LEU A 204 23.38 -26.60 -7.30
CA LEU A 204 22.94 -25.22 -7.46
C LEU A 204 24.12 -24.27 -7.51
#